data_203ae82931fc47214fcbd6b8f705d6a1
#
_entry.id   203ae82931fc47214fcbd6b8f705d6a1
#
_cell.length_a   1.000
_cell.length_b   1.000
_cell.length_c   1.000
_cell.angle_alpha   90.00
_cell.angle_beta   90.00
_cell.angle_gamma   90.00
#
_symmetry.space_group_name_H-M   'P 1'
#
loop_
_entity.id
_entity.type
_entity.pdbx_description
1 polymer ?
#
loop_
_entity_poly.entity_id
_entity_poly.type
_entity_poly.pdbx_seq_one_letter_code
_entity_poly.pdbx_strand_id
1 'polypeptide(L)'
;MAQKATAKFEDLVIPTYKPGACEALPMFFEKKPYQGASGHLYPIPFTTRISDKKQDVTYHAAVLENEYIKLEVLPEIGGKIQRALDKTNDYDFVYHNKVIKPAMVGLAGPWVSGGIEFNWPQHHRPTTFMPLEATITERENGEKTVWVGEVDPLLRMKGMAGITIGPGKSYFKAEVQVYNRTPYPQPFMWWANLAVEINEDYRTVFPPDVEWVNDHDRRAILEWPIAKGVYHTARPFDFGKGTDIHNLANVRVPSSYLVSEGQSDADYISGYDVGRECGIVTVANHHISPGKKLWHWGNHPFGDKWCSNLTDDGSKYVELMTGVYTDNQPDFTWIMPYETKTFEQYWYPVKDI
;
A
#
# COMPACT_ATOMS: atom_id res chain seq x y z
N MET A 1 2.03 -18.57 -29.90
CA MET A 1 0.71 -18.29 -29.28
C MET A 1 1.01 -17.67 -27.93
N ALA A 2 0.41 -16.54 -27.60
CA ALA A 2 0.55 -15.96 -26.26
C ALA A 2 0.08 -16.98 -25.21
N GLN A 3 0.86 -17.16 -24.15
CA GLN A 3 0.51 -18.05 -23.07
C GLN A 3 -0.76 -17.49 -22.38
N LYS A 4 -1.71 -18.36 -22.05
CA LYS A 4 -2.96 -17.93 -21.42
C LYS A 4 -2.70 -17.41 -20.02
N ALA A 5 -3.34 -16.29 -19.63
CA ALA A 5 -3.40 -15.90 -18.23
C ALA A 5 -4.24 -16.94 -17.45
N THR A 6 -3.81 -17.22 -16.22
CA THR A 6 -4.50 -18.11 -15.28
C THR A 6 -4.80 -17.41 -13.98
N ALA A 7 -5.87 -17.80 -13.31
CA ALA A 7 -6.18 -17.41 -11.94
C ALA A 7 -6.85 -18.58 -11.23
N LYS A 8 -6.39 -18.89 -10.04
CA LYS A 8 -6.93 -19.99 -9.22
C LYS A 8 -6.67 -19.74 -7.74
N PHE A 9 -7.45 -20.36 -6.89
CA PHE A 9 -7.12 -20.43 -5.47
C PHE A 9 -6.15 -21.58 -5.21
N GLU A 10 -5.13 -21.30 -4.40
CA GLU A 10 -4.10 -22.27 -4.00
C GLU A 10 -3.79 -22.09 -2.50
N ASP A 11 -3.46 -23.19 -1.85
CA ASP A 11 -3.01 -23.15 -0.46
C ASP A 11 -1.53 -22.77 -0.40
N LEU A 12 -1.24 -21.65 0.25
CA LEU A 12 0.12 -21.18 0.54
C LEU A 12 0.41 -21.29 2.04
N VAL A 13 1.51 -21.93 2.39
CA VAL A 13 1.96 -22.00 3.77
C VAL A 13 2.91 -20.84 4.04
N ILE A 14 2.53 -19.92 4.95
CA ILE A 14 3.34 -18.75 5.31
C ILE A 14 3.59 -18.75 6.81
N PRO A 15 4.86 -18.62 7.26
CA PRO A 15 5.17 -18.44 8.67
C PRO A 15 4.45 -17.20 9.23
N THR A 16 3.74 -17.34 10.34
CA THR A 16 2.82 -16.30 10.82
C THR A 16 2.90 -16.13 12.33
N TYR A 17 2.95 -14.88 12.78
CA TYR A 17 2.70 -14.48 14.16
C TYR A 17 1.22 -14.09 14.29
N LYS A 18 0.40 -14.99 14.85
CA LYS A 18 -1.06 -14.79 14.85
C LYS A 18 -1.51 -13.65 15.76
N PRO A 19 -2.44 -12.80 15.31
CA PRO A 19 -3.19 -11.96 16.21
C PRO A 19 -3.94 -12.81 17.26
N GLY A 20 -4.07 -12.27 18.46
CA GLY A 20 -4.92 -12.87 19.50
C GLY A 20 -6.41 -12.70 19.17
N ALA A 21 -7.24 -13.23 20.03
CA ALA A 21 -8.68 -13.00 19.94
C ALA A 21 -8.99 -11.50 20.08
N CYS A 22 -10.05 -11.06 19.40
CA CYS A 22 -10.60 -9.72 19.61
C CYS A 22 -11.07 -9.55 21.06
N GLU A 23 -11.01 -8.32 21.55
CA GLU A 23 -11.56 -7.98 22.86
C GLU A 23 -13.08 -8.25 22.89
N ALA A 24 -13.54 -8.77 24.01
CA ALA A 24 -14.96 -9.15 24.19
C ALA A 24 -15.89 -7.93 24.17
N LEU A 25 -15.38 -6.77 24.58
CA LEU A 25 -16.09 -5.50 24.52
C LEU A 25 -15.34 -4.56 23.59
N PRO A 26 -16.04 -3.80 22.72
CA PRO A 26 -15.38 -2.81 21.88
C PRO A 26 -14.65 -1.79 22.75
N MET A 27 -13.38 -1.53 22.42
CA MET A 27 -12.65 -0.44 23.07
C MET A 27 -12.98 0.87 22.36
N PHE A 28 -13.23 1.90 23.14
CA PHE A 28 -13.51 3.24 22.66
C PHE A 28 -12.24 4.09 22.76
N PHE A 29 -11.65 4.44 21.61
CA PHE A 29 -10.44 5.26 21.54
C PHE A 29 -10.73 6.73 21.25
N GLU A 30 -11.74 7.29 21.89
CA GLU A 30 -12.22 8.65 21.63
C GLU A 30 -11.15 9.75 21.83
N LYS A 31 -10.14 9.48 22.65
CA LYS A 31 -9.08 10.44 22.98
C LYS A 31 -7.72 10.11 22.36
N LYS A 32 -7.64 9.14 21.48
CA LYS A 32 -6.40 8.74 20.82
C LYS A 32 -6.60 8.65 19.31
N PRO A 33 -6.87 9.77 18.61
CA PRO A 33 -6.92 9.76 17.17
C PRO A 33 -5.56 9.31 16.64
N TYR A 34 -5.57 8.43 15.65
CA TYR A 34 -4.37 7.93 15.00
C TYR A 34 -4.39 8.35 13.53
N GLN A 35 -3.34 9.04 13.07
CA GLN A 35 -3.16 9.48 11.68
C GLN A 35 -4.42 10.07 11.03
N GLY A 36 -5.09 10.98 11.72
CA GLY A 36 -6.30 11.65 11.22
C GLY A 36 -7.59 10.83 11.28
N ALA A 37 -7.53 9.55 11.68
CA ALA A 37 -8.73 8.76 11.94
C ALA A 37 -9.49 9.28 13.16
N SER A 38 -10.82 9.12 13.17
CA SER A 38 -11.68 9.58 14.26
C SER A 38 -11.42 8.88 15.61
N GLY A 39 -10.73 7.75 15.61
CA GLY A 39 -10.53 6.88 16.77
C GLY A 39 -11.78 6.06 17.14
N HIS A 40 -12.88 6.22 16.41
CA HIS A 40 -14.10 5.43 16.59
C HIS A 40 -14.03 4.19 15.70
N LEU A 41 -14.05 3.01 16.31
CA LEU A 41 -13.94 1.75 15.60
C LEU A 41 -15.21 0.89 15.69
N TYR A 42 -16.13 1.23 16.59
CA TYR A 42 -17.36 0.48 16.72
C TYR A 42 -18.12 0.41 15.37
N PRO A 43 -18.55 -0.75 14.92
CA PRO A 43 -18.67 -2.04 15.63
C PRO A 43 -17.48 -2.98 15.47
N ILE A 44 -16.33 -2.55 14.96
CA ILE A 44 -15.15 -3.41 14.78
C ILE A 44 -14.50 -3.65 16.14
N PRO A 45 -14.34 -4.91 16.59
CA PRO A 45 -13.65 -5.20 17.84
C PRO A 45 -12.14 -4.94 17.70
N PHE A 46 -11.53 -4.53 18.79
CA PHE A 46 -10.09 -4.26 18.85
C PHE A 46 -9.31 -5.52 19.23
N THR A 47 -8.13 -5.69 18.65
CA THR A 47 -7.19 -6.76 19.01
C THR A 47 -5.96 -6.16 19.68
N THR A 48 -5.68 -6.54 20.93
CA THR A 48 -4.60 -5.96 21.75
C THR A 48 -3.35 -6.82 21.80
N ARG A 49 -3.38 -8.04 21.29
CA ARG A 49 -2.30 -9.01 21.41
C ARG A 49 -1.91 -9.59 20.06
N ILE A 50 -0.61 -9.80 19.90
CA ILE A 50 -0.01 -10.55 18.80
C ILE A 50 0.89 -11.60 19.43
N SER A 51 0.85 -12.83 18.92
CA SER A 51 1.73 -13.91 19.39
C SER A 51 3.18 -13.56 19.09
N ASP A 52 4.08 -13.87 20.03
CA ASP A 52 5.53 -13.84 19.85
C ASP A 52 6.09 -15.16 19.29
N LYS A 53 5.20 -16.14 19.08
CA LYS A 53 5.53 -17.47 18.54
C LYS A 53 5.07 -17.60 17.10
N LYS A 54 6.03 -17.79 16.21
CA LYS A 54 5.82 -18.07 14.80
C LYS A 54 5.34 -19.50 14.61
N GLN A 55 4.37 -19.69 13.71
CA GLN A 55 3.86 -20.99 13.30
C GLN A 55 3.50 -20.96 11.81
N ASP A 56 3.58 -22.08 11.16
CA ASP A 56 3.13 -22.21 9.78
C ASP A 56 1.60 -22.14 9.72
N VAL A 57 1.09 -21.29 8.83
CA VAL A 57 -0.34 -21.10 8.59
C VAL A 57 -0.61 -21.27 7.12
N THR A 58 -1.61 -22.05 6.78
CA THR A 58 -2.09 -22.19 5.41
C THR A 58 -3.08 -21.09 5.11
N TYR A 59 -2.83 -20.33 4.04
CA TYR A 59 -3.70 -19.29 3.48
C TYR A 59 -4.25 -19.75 2.14
N HIS A 60 -5.52 -19.54 1.90
CA HIS A 60 -6.17 -19.86 0.63
C HIS A 60 -6.00 -18.66 -0.32
N ALA A 61 -4.81 -18.53 -0.89
CA ALA A 61 -4.41 -17.42 -1.74
C ALA A 61 -5.03 -17.50 -3.13
N ALA A 62 -5.39 -16.35 -3.70
CA ALA A 62 -5.68 -16.27 -5.12
C ALA A 62 -4.38 -15.98 -5.90
N VAL A 63 -3.99 -16.90 -6.77
CA VAL A 63 -2.77 -16.81 -7.58
C VAL A 63 -3.14 -16.50 -9.02
N LEU A 64 -2.61 -15.40 -9.55
CA LEU A 64 -2.75 -15.01 -10.94
C LEU A 64 -1.39 -15.12 -11.62
N GLU A 65 -1.34 -15.68 -12.83
CA GLU A 65 -0.09 -15.89 -13.55
C GLU A 65 -0.29 -15.82 -15.06
N ASN A 66 0.68 -15.21 -15.73
CA ASN A 66 0.85 -15.29 -17.18
C ASN A 66 2.33 -15.55 -17.53
N GLU A 67 2.75 -15.31 -18.76
CA GLU A 67 4.12 -15.53 -19.21
C GLU A 67 5.15 -14.60 -18.54
N TYR A 68 4.75 -13.42 -18.08
CA TYR A 68 5.65 -12.38 -17.55
C TYR A 68 5.62 -12.24 -16.05
N ILE A 69 4.43 -12.25 -15.46
CA ILE A 69 4.25 -11.94 -14.04
C ILE A 69 3.43 -13.00 -13.31
N LYS A 70 3.71 -13.12 -12.00
CA LYS A 70 2.92 -13.91 -11.06
C LYS A 70 2.55 -13.07 -9.85
N LEU A 71 1.28 -13.11 -9.45
CA LEU A 71 0.74 -12.41 -8.29
C LEU A 71 0.17 -13.39 -7.27
N GLU A 72 0.32 -13.07 -5.99
CA GLU A 72 -0.28 -13.79 -4.87
C GLU A 72 -1.12 -12.79 -4.05
N VAL A 73 -2.42 -13.03 -3.98
CA VAL A 73 -3.38 -12.19 -3.24
C VAL A 73 -3.89 -12.97 -2.05
N LEU A 74 -3.92 -12.36 -0.86
CA LEU A 74 -4.36 -12.99 0.38
C LEU A 74 -5.73 -12.42 0.82
N PRO A 75 -6.85 -13.08 0.48
CA PRO A 75 -8.18 -12.66 0.94
C PRO A 75 -8.28 -12.63 2.46
N GLU A 76 -7.65 -13.58 3.18
CA GLU A 76 -7.70 -13.66 4.64
C GLU A 76 -6.92 -12.56 5.35
N ILE A 77 -6.03 -11.84 4.62
CA ILE A 77 -5.27 -10.69 5.14
C ILE A 77 -5.68 -9.44 4.39
N GLY A 78 -6.95 -9.05 4.54
CA GLY A 78 -7.48 -7.82 3.98
C GLY A 78 -7.48 -7.73 2.45
N GLY A 79 -7.34 -8.84 1.72
CA GLY A 79 -7.29 -8.85 0.26
C GLY A 79 -6.05 -8.20 -0.32
N LYS A 80 -4.96 -8.08 0.45
CA LYS A 80 -3.70 -7.48 -0.04
C LYS A 80 -3.05 -8.33 -1.10
N ILE A 81 -2.31 -7.68 -2.01
CA ILE A 81 -1.37 -8.35 -2.90
C ILE A 81 -0.12 -8.62 -2.06
N GLN A 82 0.15 -9.88 -1.76
CA GLN A 82 1.28 -10.29 -0.92
C GLN A 82 2.60 -10.29 -1.69
N ARG A 83 2.55 -10.64 -2.98
CA ARG A 83 3.71 -10.78 -3.85
C ARG A 83 3.35 -10.42 -5.28
N ALA A 84 4.27 -9.77 -6.00
CA ALA A 84 4.26 -9.68 -7.45
C ALA A 84 5.68 -9.91 -7.98
N LEU A 85 5.83 -10.96 -8.77
CA LEU A 85 7.10 -11.43 -9.33
C LEU A 85 7.16 -11.14 -10.82
N ASP A 86 8.24 -10.50 -11.28
CA ASP A 86 8.66 -10.51 -12.68
C ASP A 86 9.41 -11.81 -12.97
N LYS A 87 8.80 -12.69 -13.75
CA LYS A 87 9.35 -13.99 -14.11
C LYS A 87 10.51 -13.91 -15.12
N THR A 88 10.73 -12.73 -15.70
CA THR A 88 11.76 -12.54 -16.74
C THR A 88 13.17 -12.36 -16.16
N ASN A 89 13.25 -11.95 -14.88
CA ASN A 89 14.50 -11.75 -14.16
C ASN A 89 14.45 -12.21 -12.69
N ASP A 90 13.38 -12.93 -12.29
CA ASP A 90 13.14 -13.40 -10.92
C ASP A 90 13.17 -12.28 -9.87
N TYR A 91 12.60 -11.11 -10.23
CA TYR A 91 12.54 -9.94 -9.37
C TYR A 91 11.14 -9.76 -8.74
N ASP A 92 11.08 -9.79 -7.40
CA ASP A 92 9.89 -9.40 -6.66
C ASP A 92 9.74 -7.87 -6.69
N PHE A 93 9.01 -7.34 -7.69
CA PHE A 93 8.80 -5.89 -7.86
C PHE A 93 7.78 -5.30 -6.89
N VAL A 94 7.09 -6.14 -6.15
CA VAL A 94 6.33 -5.80 -4.93
C VAL A 94 7.00 -6.52 -3.76
N TYR A 95 7.33 -5.81 -2.70
CA TYR A 95 8.05 -6.36 -1.55
C TYR A 95 7.33 -7.58 -0.98
N HIS A 96 7.95 -8.73 -1.19
CA HIS A 96 7.51 -10.02 -0.67
C HIS A 96 8.03 -10.22 0.76
N ASN A 97 7.27 -9.77 1.75
CA ASN A 97 7.54 -10.16 3.14
C ASN A 97 7.24 -11.65 3.32
N LYS A 98 8.28 -12.44 3.61
CA LYS A 98 8.21 -13.92 3.71
C LYS A 98 7.55 -14.41 5.01
N VAL A 99 7.07 -13.48 5.83
CA VAL A 99 6.40 -13.76 7.09
C VAL A 99 5.19 -12.83 7.28
N ILE A 100 4.11 -13.36 7.80
CA ILE A 100 3.01 -12.53 8.30
C ILE A 100 3.34 -12.16 9.75
N LYS A 101 3.87 -10.96 9.95
CA LYS A 101 4.31 -10.45 11.26
C LYS A 101 3.60 -9.13 11.57
N PRO A 102 2.40 -9.20 12.16
CA PRO A 102 1.63 -8.01 12.45
C PRO A 102 2.30 -7.13 13.49
N ALA A 103 2.13 -5.81 13.35
CA ALA A 103 2.46 -4.84 14.39
C ALA A 103 1.20 -4.06 14.80
N MET A 104 1.20 -3.48 16.00
CA MET A 104 0.08 -2.70 16.54
C MET A 104 0.07 -1.28 15.98
N VAL A 105 -0.13 -1.17 14.66
CA VAL A 105 -0.12 0.07 13.88
C VAL A 105 -1.51 0.40 13.34
N GLY A 106 -2.33 -0.61 13.05
CA GLY A 106 -3.66 -0.44 12.48
C GLY A 106 -4.68 0.14 13.47
N LEU A 107 -5.78 0.68 12.94
CA LEU A 107 -6.84 1.28 13.75
C LEU A 107 -7.51 0.28 14.70
N ALA A 108 -7.68 -0.97 14.27
CA ALA A 108 -8.25 -2.06 15.11
C ALA A 108 -7.15 -2.92 15.77
N GLY A 109 -5.90 -2.50 15.72
CA GLY A 109 -4.74 -3.15 16.33
C GLY A 109 -3.74 -3.65 15.29
N PRO A 110 -3.82 -4.91 14.84
CA PRO A 110 -2.82 -5.47 13.94
C PRO A 110 -2.81 -4.83 12.55
N TRP A 111 -1.61 -4.69 12.00
CA TRP A 111 -1.34 -4.29 10.63
C TRP A 111 -0.16 -5.09 10.11
N VAL A 112 -0.21 -5.51 8.86
CA VAL A 112 0.81 -6.36 8.22
C VAL A 112 1.51 -5.58 7.11
N SER A 113 2.83 -5.48 7.19
CA SER A 113 3.67 -4.81 6.20
C SER A 113 3.90 -5.63 4.93
N GLY A 114 4.46 -4.98 3.91
CA GLY A 114 4.79 -5.60 2.63
C GLY A 114 3.59 -5.71 1.68
N GLY A 115 3.87 -6.08 0.43
CA GLY A 115 2.81 -6.22 -0.57
C GLY A 115 2.18 -4.89 -0.99
N ILE A 116 0.94 -4.95 -1.47
CA ILE A 116 0.10 -3.77 -1.70
C ILE A 116 -1.12 -3.84 -0.80
N GLU A 117 -1.26 -2.84 0.07
CA GLU A 117 -2.43 -2.66 0.91
C GLU A 117 -3.38 -1.65 0.27
N PHE A 118 -4.68 -1.96 0.26
CA PHE A 118 -5.73 -1.05 -0.18
C PHE A 118 -6.41 -0.39 1.01
N ASN A 119 -6.12 0.89 1.24
CA ASN A 119 -6.65 1.67 2.35
C ASN A 119 -7.91 2.41 1.92
N TRP A 120 -9.06 2.02 2.47
CA TRP A 120 -10.36 2.64 2.31
C TRP A 120 -11.31 2.17 3.43
N PRO A 121 -12.37 2.84 3.80
CA PRO A 121 -12.66 4.25 3.55
C PRO A 121 -11.76 5.17 4.35
N GLN A 122 -10.89 4.64 5.20
CA GLN A 122 -9.93 5.38 6.02
C GLN A 122 -8.59 4.60 6.18
N HIS A 123 -7.60 5.24 6.69
CA HIS A 123 -6.20 4.80 6.80
C HIS A 123 -5.85 4.43 8.26
N HIS A 124 -5.16 3.32 8.54
CA HIS A 124 -5.19 2.11 7.73
C HIS A 124 -6.57 1.50 7.85
N ARG A 125 -7.03 0.78 6.79
CA ARG A 125 -8.35 0.15 6.87
C ARG A 125 -8.44 -0.70 8.15
N PRO A 126 -9.48 -0.52 9.01
CA PRO A 126 -9.57 -1.27 10.26
C PRO A 126 -9.59 -2.80 10.09
N THR A 127 -10.12 -3.27 8.97
CA THR A 127 -10.19 -4.69 8.59
C THR A 127 -8.97 -5.17 7.80
N THR A 128 -7.87 -4.41 7.73
CA THR A 128 -6.69 -4.71 6.89
C THR A 128 -6.05 -6.07 7.17
N PHE A 129 -6.26 -6.64 8.34
CA PHE A 129 -5.76 -7.95 8.75
C PHE A 129 -6.85 -9.03 8.86
N MET A 130 -8.08 -8.72 8.45
CA MET A 130 -9.26 -9.59 8.55
C MET A 130 -9.62 -10.18 7.19
N PRO A 131 -10.31 -11.34 7.15
CA PRO A 131 -10.76 -11.94 5.90
C PRO A 131 -11.74 -11.06 5.13
N LEU A 132 -11.59 -11.05 3.82
CA LEU A 132 -12.53 -10.49 2.85
C LEU A 132 -13.15 -11.59 1.98
N GLU A 133 -14.29 -11.27 1.37
CA GLU A 133 -14.84 -12.08 0.28
C GLU A 133 -13.95 -11.98 -0.95
N ALA A 134 -13.75 -13.10 -1.65
CA ALA A 134 -12.99 -13.15 -2.88
C ALA A 134 -13.67 -14.06 -3.91
N THR A 135 -13.55 -13.68 -5.19
CA THR A 135 -14.01 -14.49 -6.32
C THR A 135 -13.13 -14.26 -7.55
N ILE A 136 -13.10 -15.24 -8.45
CA ILE A 136 -12.35 -15.16 -9.70
C ILE A 136 -13.33 -15.06 -10.86
N THR A 137 -13.07 -14.15 -11.79
CA THR A 137 -13.80 -14.01 -13.04
C THR A 137 -12.87 -14.01 -14.24
N GLU A 138 -13.40 -14.38 -15.39
CA GLU A 138 -12.71 -14.39 -16.69
C GLU A 138 -13.48 -13.51 -17.67
N ARG A 139 -12.74 -12.73 -18.46
CA ARG A 139 -13.29 -11.94 -19.57
C ARG A 139 -13.07 -12.64 -20.91
N GLU A 140 -13.87 -12.30 -21.91
CA GLU A 140 -13.77 -12.87 -23.27
C GLU A 140 -12.39 -12.66 -23.91
N ASN A 141 -11.68 -11.58 -23.57
CA ASN A 141 -10.32 -11.32 -24.04
C ASN A 141 -9.24 -12.16 -23.33
N GLY A 142 -9.63 -13.07 -22.43
CA GLY A 142 -8.74 -13.93 -21.67
C GLY A 142 -8.14 -13.29 -20.42
N GLU A 143 -8.52 -12.07 -20.06
CA GLU A 143 -8.15 -11.47 -18.79
C GLU A 143 -8.77 -12.25 -17.62
N LYS A 144 -7.99 -12.40 -16.55
CA LYS A 144 -8.39 -13.01 -15.29
C LYS A 144 -8.41 -11.95 -14.21
N THR A 145 -9.48 -11.91 -13.45
CA THR A 145 -9.65 -10.94 -12.36
C THR A 145 -9.97 -11.66 -11.06
N VAL A 146 -9.22 -11.36 -10.00
CA VAL A 146 -9.58 -11.69 -8.63
C VAL A 146 -10.25 -10.46 -8.03
N TRP A 147 -11.51 -10.58 -7.68
CA TRP A 147 -12.24 -9.57 -6.94
C TRP A 147 -12.11 -9.83 -5.45
N VAL A 148 -11.71 -8.82 -4.68
CA VAL A 148 -11.73 -8.81 -3.22
C VAL A 148 -12.57 -7.63 -2.75
N GLY A 149 -13.36 -7.82 -1.70
CA GLY A 149 -14.21 -6.73 -1.25
C GLY A 149 -14.98 -7.02 0.03
N GLU A 150 -15.53 -5.96 0.59
CA GLU A 150 -16.35 -6.02 1.80
C GLU A 150 -17.43 -4.92 1.81
N VAL A 151 -18.37 -5.06 2.71
CA VAL A 151 -19.17 -3.94 3.19
C VAL A 151 -18.50 -3.42 4.45
N ASP A 152 -17.94 -2.20 4.37
CA ASP A 152 -17.31 -1.56 5.52
C ASP A 152 -18.30 -1.46 6.69
N PRO A 153 -17.98 -2.02 7.86
CA PRO A 153 -18.90 -2.03 8.99
C PRO A 153 -19.09 -0.68 9.66
N LEU A 154 -18.15 0.29 9.47
CA LEU A 154 -18.22 1.62 10.08
C LEU A 154 -19.17 2.54 9.32
N LEU A 155 -18.91 2.75 8.04
CA LEU A 155 -19.62 3.68 7.17
C LEU A 155 -20.63 2.99 6.25
N ARG A 156 -20.66 1.64 6.29
CA ARG A 156 -21.58 0.78 5.51
C ARG A 156 -21.46 0.96 4.00
N MET A 157 -20.33 1.42 3.53
CA MET A 157 -20.03 1.48 2.10
C MET A 157 -19.63 0.09 1.58
N LYS A 158 -19.92 -0.20 0.33
CA LYS A 158 -19.40 -1.38 -0.37
C LYS A 158 -18.17 -0.96 -1.16
N GLY A 159 -17.05 -1.61 -0.90
CA GLY A 159 -15.82 -1.43 -1.67
C GLY A 159 -15.35 -2.75 -2.22
N MET A 160 -14.83 -2.73 -3.45
CA MET A 160 -14.21 -3.90 -4.08
C MET A 160 -13.09 -3.47 -5.01
N ALA A 161 -12.04 -4.29 -5.06
CA ALA A 161 -10.92 -4.17 -5.96
C ALA A 161 -10.80 -5.44 -6.81
N GLY A 162 -10.78 -5.29 -8.13
CA GLY A 162 -10.56 -6.37 -9.08
C GLY A 162 -9.11 -6.35 -9.56
N ILE A 163 -8.28 -7.26 -9.06
CA ILE A 163 -6.89 -7.41 -9.48
C ILE A 163 -6.87 -8.23 -10.77
N THR A 164 -6.43 -7.63 -11.87
CA THR A 164 -6.56 -8.18 -13.21
C THR A 164 -5.20 -8.33 -13.88
N ILE A 165 -4.97 -9.50 -14.50
CA ILE A 165 -3.89 -9.75 -15.47
C ILE A 165 -4.44 -10.22 -16.80
N GLY A 166 -3.69 -9.96 -17.88
CA GLY A 166 -4.08 -10.38 -19.23
C GLY A 166 -2.97 -11.19 -19.93
N PRO A 167 -3.33 -11.96 -20.96
CA PRO A 167 -2.35 -12.61 -21.83
C PRO A 167 -1.45 -11.58 -22.51
N GLY A 168 -0.14 -11.81 -22.58
CA GLY A 168 0.79 -10.92 -23.25
C GLY A 168 1.04 -9.58 -22.56
N LYS A 169 0.66 -9.44 -21.30
CA LYS A 169 0.82 -8.20 -20.54
C LYS A 169 1.82 -8.36 -19.40
N SER A 170 2.80 -7.45 -19.34
CA SER A 170 3.79 -7.41 -18.25
C SER A 170 3.33 -6.53 -17.07
N TYR A 171 2.06 -6.20 -16.98
CA TYR A 171 1.48 -5.41 -15.90
C TYR A 171 0.22 -6.07 -15.34
N PHE A 172 -0.15 -5.66 -14.15
CA PHE A 172 -1.47 -5.90 -13.60
C PHE A 172 -2.16 -4.56 -13.26
N LYS A 173 -3.47 -4.59 -13.12
CA LYS A 173 -4.27 -3.44 -12.70
C LYS A 173 -5.21 -3.79 -11.56
N ALA A 174 -5.58 -2.78 -10.79
CA ALA A 174 -6.73 -2.82 -9.89
C ALA A 174 -7.86 -1.96 -10.48
N GLU A 175 -9.01 -2.58 -10.70
CA GLU A 175 -10.28 -1.92 -11.01
C GLU A 175 -11.05 -1.77 -9.71
N VAL A 176 -11.29 -0.53 -9.30
CA VAL A 176 -11.89 -0.25 -7.99
C VAL A 176 -13.29 0.30 -8.15
N GLN A 177 -14.21 -0.20 -7.33
CA GLN A 177 -15.55 0.32 -7.20
C GLN A 177 -15.87 0.55 -5.73
N VAL A 178 -16.31 1.76 -5.39
CA VAL A 178 -16.80 2.11 -4.06
C VAL A 178 -18.19 2.69 -4.19
N TYR A 179 -19.12 2.12 -3.46
CA TYR A 179 -20.52 2.51 -3.47
C TYR A 179 -20.97 2.93 -2.08
N ASN A 180 -21.46 4.15 -1.97
CA ASN A 180 -22.14 4.62 -0.75
C ASN A 180 -23.59 4.10 -0.73
N ARG A 181 -23.84 3.09 0.09
CA ARG A 181 -25.14 2.44 0.25
C ARG A 181 -26.10 3.21 1.16
N THR A 182 -25.66 4.34 1.71
CA THR A 182 -26.40 5.07 2.74
C THR A 182 -27.10 6.32 2.17
N PRO A 183 -28.14 6.81 2.84
CA PRO A 183 -28.80 8.06 2.43
C PRO A 183 -28.06 9.32 2.90
N TYR A 184 -26.82 9.20 3.36
CA TYR A 184 -25.99 10.30 3.87
C TYR A 184 -24.69 10.40 3.07
N PRO A 185 -24.12 11.61 2.88
CA PRO A 185 -22.73 11.73 2.45
C PRO A 185 -21.81 11.03 3.44
N GLN A 186 -20.81 10.30 2.92
CA GLN A 186 -19.83 9.60 3.73
C GLN A 186 -18.42 10.15 3.43
N PRO A 187 -17.55 10.28 4.45
CA PRO A 187 -16.14 10.56 4.21
C PRO A 187 -15.50 9.35 3.53
N PHE A 188 -14.62 9.65 2.58
CA PHE A 188 -13.99 8.63 1.76
C PHE A 188 -12.55 9.00 1.47
N MET A 189 -11.68 8.02 1.52
CA MET A 189 -10.36 8.05 0.93
C MET A 189 -10.05 6.68 0.31
N TRP A 190 -9.17 6.68 -0.67
CA TRP A 190 -8.55 5.46 -1.18
C TRP A 190 -7.07 5.72 -1.41
N TRP A 191 -6.25 4.80 -0.90
CA TRP A 191 -4.82 4.76 -1.16
C TRP A 191 -4.36 3.33 -1.41
N ALA A 192 -3.61 3.13 -2.48
CA ALA A 192 -2.87 1.89 -2.71
C ALA A 192 -1.46 2.08 -2.16
N ASN A 193 -1.13 1.40 -1.08
CA ASN A 193 0.17 1.45 -0.44
C ASN A 193 1.02 0.30 -0.97
N LEU A 194 1.80 0.57 -2.01
CA LEU A 194 2.74 -0.37 -2.58
C LEU A 194 4.03 -0.37 -1.75
N ALA A 195 4.38 -1.49 -1.14
CA ALA A 195 5.69 -1.69 -0.54
C ALA A 195 6.68 -2.22 -1.57
N VAL A 196 7.89 -1.66 -1.59
CA VAL A 196 9.02 -2.11 -2.42
C VAL A 196 10.25 -2.29 -1.53
N GLU A 197 10.93 -3.43 -1.66
CA GLU A 197 12.18 -3.67 -0.94
C GLU A 197 13.25 -2.68 -1.39
N ILE A 198 13.99 -2.12 -0.44
CA ILE A 198 15.03 -1.13 -0.70
C ILE A 198 16.39 -1.55 -0.18
N ASN A 199 17.42 -1.04 -0.86
CA ASN A 199 18.83 -1.12 -0.46
C ASN A 199 19.51 0.25 -0.68
N GLU A 200 20.84 0.30 -0.61
CA GLU A 200 21.61 1.54 -0.77
C GLU A 200 21.53 2.13 -2.18
N ASP A 201 21.26 1.31 -3.18
CA ASP A 201 21.16 1.70 -4.59
C ASP A 201 19.75 2.04 -5.05
N TYR A 202 18.76 1.89 -4.16
CA TYR A 202 17.36 2.17 -4.49
C TYR A 202 17.08 3.67 -4.55
N ARG A 203 16.39 4.09 -5.61
CA ARG A 203 15.97 5.48 -5.85
C ARG A 203 14.45 5.54 -6.00
N THR A 204 13.82 6.47 -5.30
CA THR A 204 12.43 6.83 -5.56
C THR A 204 12.36 7.87 -6.67
N VAL A 205 11.40 7.75 -7.56
CA VAL A 205 11.30 8.61 -8.74
C VAL A 205 9.90 9.22 -8.79
N PHE A 206 9.83 10.52 -8.57
CA PHE A 206 8.68 11.35 -8.95
C PHE A 206 8.85 11.86 -10.39
N PRO A 207 7.78 12.34 -11.02
CA PRO A 207 7.88 12.99 -12.34
C PRO A 207 8.94 14.09 -12.37
N PRO A 208 9.61 14.30 -13.52
CA PRO A 208 10.77 15.20 -13.60
C PRO A 208 10.46 16.69 -13.43
N ASP A 209 9.20 17.07 -13.50
CA ASP A 209 8.67 18.41 -13.25
C ASP A 209 8.34 18.68 -11.78
N VAL A 210 8.54 17.68 -10.91
CA VAL A 210 8.39 17.85 -9.46
C VAL A 210 9.64 18.49 -8.88
N GLU A 211 9.52 19.70 -8.38
CA GLU A 211 10.61 20.46 -7.75
C GLU A 211 10.46 20.54 -6.23
N TRP A 212 9.25 20.29 -5.72
CA TRP A 212 8.91 20.43 -4.31
C TRP A 212 8.09 19.26 -3.81
N VAL A 213 8.35 18.87 -2.57
CA VAL A 213 7.55 17.87 -1.85
C VAL A 213 7.13 18.42 -0.49
N ASN A 214 6.01 17.93 0.01
CA ASN A 214 5.51 18.28 1.32
C ASN A 214 5.67 17.09 2.30
N ASP A 215 5.98 17.40 3.53
CA ASP A 215 5.82 16.45 4.62
C ASP A 215 4.33 16.19 4.89
N HIS A 216 3.94 14.93 5.04
CA HIS A 216 2.53 14.58 5.20
C HIS A 216 1.94 14.98 6.56
N ASP A 217 2.77 15.09 7.61
CA ASP A 217 2.33 15.42 8.97
C ASP A 217 2.11 16.92 9.14
N ARG A 218 3.12 17.73 8.76
CA ARG A 218 3.13 19.17 9.02
C ARG A 218 3.00 20.04 7.77
N ARG A 219 2.96 19.43 6.60
CA ARG A 219 2.93 20.15 5.32
C ARG A 219 4.13 21.07 5.12
N ALA A 220 5.26 20.79 5.78
CA ALA A 220 6.50 21.50 5.55
C ALA A 220 7.03 21.21 4.13
N ILE A 221 7.39 22.26 3.41
CA ILE A 221 7.86 22.18 2.02
C ILE A 221 9.36 21.92 2.00
N LEU A 222 9.80 21.03 1.13
CA LEU A 222 11.20 20.72 0.83
C LEU A 222 11.45 20.78 -0.66
N GLU A 223 12.65 21.20 -1.05
CA GLU A 223 13.14 21.02 -2.41
C GLU A 223 13.32 19.53 -2.73
N TRP A 224 13.02 19.15 -3.96
CA TRP A 224 13.17 17.78 -4.45
C TRP A 224 14.03 17.77 -5.73
N PRO A 225 14.95 16.82 -5.93
CA PRO A 225 15.33 15.73 -4.99
C PRO A 225 16.39 16.15 -3.96
N ILE A 226 16.95 17.35 -4.05
CA ILE A 226 18.02 17.85 -3.16
C ILE A 226 17.40 18.72 -2.06
N ALA A 227 17.10 18.12 -0.93
CA ALA A 227 16.54 18.83 0.22
C ALA A 227 17.59 19.64 0.97
N LYS A 228 17.19 20.83 1.45
CA LYS A 228 18.06 21.74 2.23
C LYS A 228 17.36 22.18 3.51
N GLY A 229 18.16 22.49 4.53
CA GLY A 229 17.67 23.00 5.80
C GLY A 229 16.94 21.94 6.65
N VAL A 230 16.08 22.38 7.55
CA VAL A 230 15.46 21.52 8.55
C VAL A 230 14.14 20.96 8.06
N TYR A 231 14.04 19.62 8.07
CA TYR A 231 12.80 18.90 7.84
C TYR A 231 11.98 18.84 9.13
N HIS A 232 10.85 19.52 9.12
CA HIS A 232 9.97 19.66 10.27
C HIS A 232 8.91 18.55 10.30
N THR A 233 9.30 17.41 10.83
CA THR A 233 8.39 16.30 11.15
C THR A 233 8.26 16.16 12.67
N ALA A 234 7.59 15.12 13.15
CA ALA A 234 7.62 14.74 14.56
C ALA A 234 9.04 14.53 15.11
N ARG A 235 10.01 14.26 14.23
CA ARG A 235 11.46 14.16 14.52
C ARG A 235 12.25 15.03 13.54
N PRO A 236 12.39 16.34 13.81
CA PRO A 236 13.11 17.24 12.93
C PRO A 236 14.50 16.73 12.57
N PHE A 237 14.88 16.90 11.33
CA PHE A 237 16.18 16.50 10.80
C PHE A 237 16.74 17.62 9.92
N ASP A 238 18.00 17.96 10.09
CA ASP A 238 18.69 18.97 9.29
C ASP A 238 19.41 18.32 8.11
N PHE A 239 18.95 18.61 6.91
CA PHE A 239 19.57 18.19 5.64
C PHE A 239 20.78 19.04 5.24
N GLY A 240 21.10 20.09 6.02
CA GLY A 240 22.24 20.97 5.79
C GLY A 240 22.17 21.74 4.48
N LYS A 241 23.27 21.77 3.74
CA LYS A 241 23.38 22.54 2.49
C LYS A 241 22.81 21.83 1.26
N GLY A 242 22.42 20.58 1.41
CA GLY A 242 21.83 19.76 0.36
C GLY A 242 22.06 18.28 0.59
N THR A 243 20.96 17.54 0.69
CA THR A 243 20.95 16.07 0.80
C THR A 243 20.02 15.52 -0.28
N ASP A 244 20.54 14.57 -1.05
CA ASP A 244 19.76 13.85 -2.03
C ASP A 244 18.79 12.90 -1.32
N ILE A 245 17.49 13.24 -1.32
CA ILE A 245 16.44 12.51 -0.64
C ILE A 245 15.68 11.51 -1.53
N HIS A 246 15.95 11.48 -2.83
CA HIS A 246 15.44 10.38 -3.65
C HIS A 246 16.22 9.08 -3.38
N ASN A 247 17.45 9.18 -2.88
CA ASN A 247 18.18 8.06 -2.30
C ASN A 247 17.83 7.91 -0.81
N LEU A 248 17.03 6.93 -0.49
CA LEU A 248 16.53 6.71 0.87
C LEU A 248 17.62 6.34 1.88
N ALA A 249 18.80 5.88 1.43
CA ALA A 249 19.96 5.65 2.29
C ALA A 249 20.41 6.93 3.00
N ASN A 250 20.16 8.10 2.41
CA ASN A 250 20.52 9.40 2.97
C ASN A 250 19.51 9.92 4.00
N VAL A 251 18.33 9.31 4.09
CA VAL A 251 17.25 9.78 4.98
C VAL A 251 17.21 8.97 6.26
N ARG A 252 17.62 9.57 7.36
CA ARG A 252 17.88 8.88 8.64
C ARG A 252 16.67 8.81 9.57
N VAL A 253 15.60 9.54 9.29
CA VAL A 253 14.38 9.59 10.12
C VAL A 253 13.20 9.01 9.38
N PRO A 254 12.19 8.48 10.09
CA PRO A 254 10.93 8.10 9.44
C PRO A 254 10.39 9.32 8.70
N SER A 255 10.11 9.14 7.43
CA SER A 255 9.77 10.26 6.54
C SER A 255 8.71 9.87 5.54
N SER A 256 7.88 10.83 5.22
CA SER A 256 6.87 10.71 4.18
C SER A 256 6.81 12.01 3.40
N TYR A 257 7.04 11.91 2.11
CA TYR A 257 6.96 13.05 1.19
C TYR A 257 5.83 12.82 0.20
N LEU A 258 5.09 13.88 -0.08
CA LEU A 258 4.04 13.88 -1.09
C LEU A 258 4.28 14.99 -2.10
N VAL A 259 3.90 14.72 -3.33
CA VAL A 259 3.85 15.73 -4.39
C VAL A 259 2.58 16.54 -4.20
N SER A 260 2.69 17.85 -4.11
CA SER A 260 1.53 18.73 -4.04
C SER A 260 0.72 18.67 -5.34
N GLU A 261 -0.60 18.71 -5.22
CA GLU A 261 -1.50 18.78 -6.37
C GLU A 261 -1.13 19.96 -7.29
N GLY A 262 -1.18 19.74 -8.59
CA GLY A 262 -0.89 20.75 -9.61
C GLY A 262 0.58 20.97 -9.96
N GLN A 263 1.53 20.26 -9.33
CA GLN A 263 2.94 20.32 -9.74
C GLN A 263 3.26 19.54 -11.01
N SER A 264 2.53 18.45 -11.27
CA SER A 264 2.80 17.55 -12.38
C SER A 264 1.53 16.95 -12.94
N ASP A 265 1.42 16.97 -14.27
CA ASP A 265 0.36 16.29 -15.02
C ASP A 265 0.73 14.82 -15.35
N ALA A 266 1.86 14.32 -14.87
CA ALA A 266 2.25 12.94 -15.11
C ALA A 266 1.51 11.95 -14.21
N ASP A 267 1.14 10.81 -14.78
CA ASP A 267 0.28 9.80 -14.17
C ASP A 267 1.05 8.76 -13.33
N TYR A 268 2.32 8.99 -12.95
CA TYR A 268 3.11 7.94 -12.34
C TYR A 268 3.87 8.35 -11.08
N ILE A 269 4.20 7.34 -10.28
CA ILE A 269 5.26 7.29 -9.27
C ILE A 269 6.05 6.00 -9.49
N SER A 270 7.35 6.06 -9.29
CA SER A 270 8.24 4.94 -9.58
C SER A 270 9.33 4.78 -8.53
N GLY A 271 9.98 3.64 -8.58
CA GLY A 271 11.21 3.40 -7.86
C GLY A 271 12.10 2.44 -8.65
N TYR A 272 13.40 2.62 -8.55
CA TYR A 272 14.39 1.89 -9.31
C TYR A 272 15.61 1.52 -8.46
N ASP A 273 15.99 0.27 -8.52
CA ASP A 273 17.23 -0.25 -7.94
C ASP A 273 18.32 -0.20 -9.00
N VAL A 274 19.21 0.78 -8.88
CA VAL A 274 20.31 1.01 -9.85
C VAL A 274 21.30 -0.16 -9.85
N GLY A 275 21.51 -0.79 -8.70
CA GLY A 275 22.44 -1.92 -8.58
C GLY A 275 21.90 -3.21 -9.19
N ARG A 276 20.58 -3.40 -9.20
CA ARG A 276 19.91 -4.54 -9.81
C ARG A 276 19.37 -4.26 -11.23
N GLU A 277 19.46 -3.02 -11.68
CA GLU A 277 18.93 -2.54 -12.96
C GLU A 277 17.45 -2.88 -13.18
N CYS A 278 16.66 -2.79 -12.11
CA CYS A 278 15.22 -3.11 -12.14
C CYS A 278 14.43 -2.23 -11.17
N GLY A 279 13.12 -2.16 -11.39
CA GLY A 279 12.25 -1.34 -10.57
C GLY A 279 10.77 -1.56 -10.85
N ILE A 280 9.95 -0.62 -10.39
CA ILE A 280 8.50 -0.64 -10.56
C ILE A 280 7.98 0.74 -10.93
N VAL A 281 6.95 0.78 -11.77
CA VAL A 281 6.15 1.97 -12.05
C VAL A 281 4.72 1.72 -11.64
N THR A 282 4.15 2.65 -10.88
CA THR A 282 2.72 2.73 -10.61
C THR A 282 2.13 3.84 -11.48
N VAL A 283 1.07 3.53 -12.23
CA VAL A 283 0.36 4.51 -13.06
C VAL A 283 -1.07 4.67 -12.56
N ALA A 284 -1.46 5.91 -12.35
CA ALA A 284 -2.81 6.29 -11.92
C ALA A 284 -3.13 7.69 -12.46
N ASN A 285 -4.25 7.83 -13.16
CA ASN A 285 -4.67 9.08 -13.80
C ASN A 285 -4.66 10.24 -12.79
N HIS A 286 -3.83 11.27 -13.00
CA HIS A 286 -3.64 12.38 -12.08
C HIS A 286 -4.92 13.21 -11.83
N HIS A 287 -5.85 13.26 -12.76
CA HIS A 287 -7.14 13.94 -12.55
C HIS A 287 -8.04 13.23 -11.53
N ILE A 288 -7.82 11.95 -11.29
CA ILE A 288 -8.56 11.14 -10.30
C ILE A 288 -7.68 10.81 -9.11
N SER A 289 -6.42 10.50 -9.37
CA SER A 289 -5.39 10.10 -8.40
C SER A 289 -4.28 11.14 -8.31
N PRO A 290 -4.55 12.34 -7.76
CA PRO A 290 -3.51 13.37 -7.62
C PRO A 290 -2.44 12.96 -6.60
N GLY A 291 -2.78 12.12 -5.65
CA GLY A 291 -1.88 11.70 -4.58
C GLY A 291 -0.73 10.84 -5.07
N LYS A 292 0.49 11.36 -4.96
CA LYS A 292 1.76 10.65 -5.18
C LYS A 292 2.62 10.85 -3.94
N LYS A 293 2.89 9.77 -3.22
CA LYS A 293 3.51 9.84 -1.89
C LYS A 293 4.44 8.67 -1.66
N LEU A 294 5.56 8.93 -1.00
CA LEU A 294 6.40 7.89 -0.46
C LEU A 294 6.36 7.90 1.07
N TRP A 295 6.63 6.73 1.67
CA TRP A 295 6.83 6.60 3.09
C TRP A 295 7.90 5.54 3.40
N HIS A 296 8.79 5.78 4.39
CA HIS A 296 9.75 4.80 4.87
C HIS A 296 10.10 5.00 6.35
N TRP A 297 10.68 3.96 7.01
CA TRP A 297 11.05 3.98 8.42
C TRP A 297 12.30 4.80 8.75
N GLY A 298 13.07 5.21 7.75
CA GLY A 298 14.36 5.88 7.91
C GLY A 298 15.55 4.92 8.07
N ASN A 299 16.70 5.35 7.58
CA ASN A 299 17.94 4.58 7.65
C ASN A 299 18.72 4.90 8.94
N HIS A 300 18.21 4.44 10.09
CA HIS A 300 18.73 4.71 11.43
C HIS A 300 18.27 3.59 12.38
N PRO A 301 18.94 3.34 13.53
CA PRO A 301 18.56 2.29 14.48
C PRO A 301 17.11 2.23 14.89
N PHE A 302 16.39 3.36 14.91
CA PHE A 302 14.93 3.36 15.13
C PHE A 302 14.17 2.71 13.97
N GLY A 303 14.54 3.03 12.73
CA GLY A 303 13.97 2.40 11.53
C GLY A 303 14.31 0.91 11.47
N ASP A 304 15.55 0.55 11.77
CA ASP A 304 16.00 -0.85 11.83
C ASP A 304 15.19 -1.65 12.86
N LYS A 305 14.90 -1.04 14.03
CA LYS A 305 14.05 -1.67 15.04
C LYS A 305 12.64 -1.88 14.55
N TRP A 306 12.06 -0.92 13.82
CA TRP A 306 10.75 -1.09 13.21
C TRP A 306 10.75 -2.19 12.15
N CYS A 307 11.72 -2.22 11.26
CA CYS A 307 11.85 -3.29 10.28
C CYS A 307 11.92 -4.66 10.98
N SER A 308 12.70 -4.80 12.03
CA SER A 308 12.79 -6.04 12.81
C SER A 308 11.48 -6.46 13.51
N ASN A 309 10.58 -5.51 13.76
CA ASN A 309 9.24 -5.80 14.29
C ASN A 309 8.25 -6.28 13.20
N LEU A 310 8.57 -6.06 11.93
CA LEU A 310 7.68 -6.30 10.78
C LEU A 310 8.12 -7.49 9.92
N THR A 311 9.40 -7.86 10.00
CA THR A 311 9.98 -8.98 9.28
C THR A 311 10.96 -9.76 10.16
N ASP A 312 11.38 -10.94 9.72
CA ASP A 312 12.36 -11.78 10.46
C ASP A 312 13.79 -11.66 9.90
N ASP A 313 13.95 -11.17 8.68
CA ASP A 313 15.23 -11.04 7.98
C ASP A 313 15.82 -9.62 8.01
N GLY A 314 15.10 -8.65 8.60
CA GLY A 314 15.54 -7.27 8.69
C GLY A 314 15.44 -6.47 7.39
N SER A 315 14.77 -6.98 6.37
CA SER A 315 14.52 -6.29 5.10
C SER A 315 13.91 -4.91 5.33
N LYS A 316 14.34 -3.96 4.52
CA LYS A 316 13.81 -2.58 4.52
C LYS A 316 12.94 -2.36 3.29
N TYR A 317 11.96 -1.49 3.42
CA TYR A 317 11.08 -1.15 2.32
C TYR A 317 10.67 0.33 2.34
N VAL A 318 10.26 0.81 1.18
CA VAL A 318 9.56 2.07 0.98
C VAL A 318 8.13 1.77 0.55
N GLU A 319 7.19 2.59 0.96
CA GLU A 319 5.86 2.60 0.37
C GLU A 319 5.79 3.69 -0.71
N LEU A 320 5.47 3.27 -1.95
CA LEU A 320 5.17 4.17 -3.06
C LEU A 320 3.65 4.16 -3.24
N MET A 321 3.01 5.25 -2.89
CA MET A 321 1.57 5.29 -2.70
C MET A 321 0.90 6.18 -3.73
N THR A 322 -0.25 5.72 -4.24
CA THR A 322 -1.16 6.52 -5.05
C THR A 322 -2.52 6.63 -4.39
N GLY A 323 -3.04 7.86 -4.32
CA GLY A 323 -4.32 8.17 -3.69
C GLY A 323 -5.29 8.89 -4.61
N VAL A 324 -6.60 8.65 -4.44
CA VAL A 324 -7.64 9.26 -5.25
C VAL A 324 -8.29 10.44 -4.54
N TYR A 325 -8.60 11.47 -5.32
CA TYR A 325 -9.33 12.70 -4.93
C TYR A 325 -8.69 13.57 -3.85
N THR A 326 -7.55 13.18 -3.32
CA THR A 326 -6.76 13.96 -2.35
C THR A 326 -5.28 13.77 -2.62
N ASP A 327 -4.47 14.77 -2.30
CA ASP A 327 -3.02 14.75 -2.50
C ASP A 327 -2.28 14.11 -1.34
N ASN A 328 -2.93 13.94 -0.19
CA ASN A 328 -2.32 13.37 1.01
C ASN A 328 -3.23 12.36 1.71
N GLN A 329 -2.67 11.30 2.20
CA GLN A 329 -3.25 10.42 3.20
C GLN A 329 -2.85 10.98 4.60
N PRO A 330 -3.79 11.34 5.49
CA PRO A 330 -5.16 10.84 5.60
C PRO A 330 -6.27 11.88 5.26
N ASP A 331 -6.06 12.72 4.29
CA ASP A 331 -7.12 13.65 3.88
C ASP A 331 -8.29 12.89 3.23
N PHE A 332 -9.48 13.41 3.44
CA PHE A 332 -10.72 12.78 2.98
C PHE A 332 -11.40 13.63 1.92
N THR A 333 -12.07 12.97 1.00
CA THR A 333 -13.12 13.52 0.14
C THR A 333 -14.48 12.98 0.56
N TRP A 334 -15.51 13.25 -0.23
CA TRP A 334 -16.87 12.81 0.03
C TRP A 334 -17.40 11.95 -1.10
N ILE A 335 -18.20 10.95 -0.73
CA ILE A 335 -19.02 10.19 -1.64
C ILE A 335 -20.48 10.43 -1.27
N MET A 336 -21.28 10.91 -2.26
CA MET A 336 -22.66 11.32 -2.03
C MET A 336 -23.58 10.11 -1.79
N PRO A 337 -24.79 10.33 -1.25
CA PRO A 337 -25.75 9.26 -1.08
C PRO A 337 -25.97 8.47 -2.38
N TYR A 338 -25.84 7.15 -2.30
CA TYR A 338 -26.02 6.21 -3.43
C TYR A 338 -25.10 6.45 -4.63
N GLU A 339 -24.05 7.25 -4.44
CA GLU A 339 -23.03 7.45 -5.46
C GLU A 339 -22.09 6.24 -5.55
N THR A 340 -21.66 5.92 -6.76
CA THR A 340 -20.56 4.98 -7.04
C THR A 340 -19.38 5.74 -7.64
N LYS A 341 -18.19 5.53 -7.07
CA LYS A 341 -16.92 5.97 -7.66
C LYS A 341 -16.18 4.77 -8.21
N THR A 342 -15.64 4.92 -9.43
CA THR A 342 -14.84 3.89 -10.10
C THR A 342 -13.56 4.50 -10.62
N PHE A 343 -12.46 3.76 -10.50
CA PHE A 343 -11.15 4.16 -11.02
C PHE A 343 -10.24 2.95 -11.19
N GLU A 344 -9.12 3.15 -11.88
CA GLU A 344 -8.11 2.12 -12.14
C GLU A 344 -6.73 2.60 -11.74
N GLN A 345 -5.89 1.67 -11.30
CA GLN A 345 -4.47 1.87 -11.03
C GLN A 345 -3.69 0.69 -11.60
N TYR A 346 -2.46 0.94 -12.08
CA TYR A 346 -1.65 -0.02 -12.80
C TYR A 346 -0.26 -0.14 -12.18
N TRP A 347 0.31 -1.34 -12.17
CA TRP A 347 1.67 -1.62 -11.71
C TRP A 347 2.38 -2.52 -12.70
N TYR A 348 3.61 -2.15 -13.04
CA TYR A 348 4.43 -2.97 -13.91
C TYR A 348 5.91 -2.89 -13.55
N PRO A 349 6.67 -4.01 -13.65
CA PRO A 349 8.11 -3.98 -13.49
C PRO A 349 8.77 -3.27 -14.66
N VAL A 350 9.92 -2.67 -14.39
CA VAL A 350 10.82 -2.11 -15.39
C VAL A 350 12.23 -2.63 -15.17
N LYS A 351 13.02 -2.75 -16.23
CA LYS A 351 14.41 -3.19 -16.16
C LYS A 351 15.23 -2.62 -17.31
N ASP A 352 16.54 -2.60 -17.12
CA ASP A 352 17.54 -2.21 -18.14
C ASP A 352 17.27 -0.79 -18.70
N ILE A 353 16.96 0.20 -17.81
CA ILE A 353 16.69 1.59 -18.19
C ILE A 353 17.63 2.57 -17.51
#